data_cda46570dd96bbe4c1d7a62b609208bf
#
_entry.id   cda46570dd96bbe4c1d7a62b609208bf
#
_cell.length_a   1.000
_cell.length_b   1.000
_cell.length_c   1.000
_cell.angle_alpha   90.00
_cell.angle_beta   90.00
_cell.angle_gamma   90.00
#
_symmetry.space_group_name_H-M   'P 1'
#
loop_
_entity.id
_entity.type
_entity.pdbx_description
1 polymer ?
#
loop_
_entity_poly.entity_id
_entity_poly.type
_entity_poly.pdbx_seq_one_letter_code
_entity_poly.pdbx_strand_id
1 'polypeptide(L)'
;ENPAFKNYSLKDFTVDVLDQLKAVDIEEYLEYLKVYDTTDVHTKETKQVTNSERGLFRKMSALRSFYNYFFKRQIIQKNPTLFVDMPKLHDKAIIRLDTDEVAKLLDYVESCGSKLTGQALSYYNKTKERDIAIITLLLGTGIRVSELVGLDLSDVDFNNNGVMVTRKGGSQMVVYFGEEVEKALRNYLETYRKAVTPLAGYENALFLSTQRRRIGVQAVENMVKKYASQITNKRITPHKLRSTYGTALYKETGDIYLVADVLGHKDVNTTKKHYAAIDEDRRRSAANVVKLREP
;
A
#
# COMPACT_ATOMS: atom_id res chain seq x y z
N GLU A 1 4.74 12.71 -33.26
CA GLU A 1 4.27 14.11 -33.14
C GLU A 1 3.01 14.30 -34.00
N ASN A 2 1.91 14.80 -33.41
CA ASN A 2 0.69 15.08 -34.16
C ASN A 2 0.96 16.22 -35.15
N PRO A 3 0.75 16.03 -36.48
CA PRO A 3 1.03 17.04 -37.52
C PRO A 3 0.34 18.38 -37.27
N ALA A 4 -0.82 18.39 -36.65
CA ALA A 4 -1.60 19.58 -36.35
C ALA A 4 -0.93 20.54 -35.38
N PHE A 5 -0.01 20.02 -34.53
CA PHE A 5 0.68 20.79 -33.49
C PHE A 5 2.18 20.87 -33.69
N LYS A 6 2.72 20.41 -34.81
CA LYS A 6 4.17 20.36 -35.11
C LYS A 6 4.87 21.72 -35.02
N ASN A 7 4.13 22.80 -35.26
CA ASN A 7 4.66 24.17 -35.28
C ASN A 7 4.32 24.97 -34.00
N TYR A 8 3.63 24.34 -33.02
CA TYR A 8 3.32 25.04 -31.77
C TYR A 8 4.50 25.02 -30.81
N SER A 9 4.93 26.20 -30.37
CA SER A 9 5.81 26.31 -29.21
C SER A 9 4.98 26.16 -27.94
N LEU A 10 5.57 25.53 -26.89
CA LEU A 10 4.92 25.46 -25.59
C LEU A 10 4.57 26.83 -25.00
N LYS A 11 5.26 27.90 -25.44
CA LYS A 11 4.98 29.27 -25.03
C LYS A 11 3.72 29.86 -25.66
N ASP A 12 3.32 29.31 -26.80
CA ASP A 12 2.15 29.77 -27.57
C ASP A 12 0.90 28.93 -27.25
N PHE A 13 1.02 27.99 -26.29
CA PHE A 13 -0.05 27.08 -25.95
C PHE A 13 -1.06 27.82 -25.04
N THR A 14 -2.18 28.21 -25.62
CA THR A 14 -3.31 28.81 -24.90
C THR A 14 -4.37 27.77 -24.58
N VAL A 15 -5.32 28.10 -23.71
CA VAL A 15 -6.41 27.20 -23.35
C VAL A 15 -7.29 26.85 -24.56
N ASP A 16 -7.40 27.75 -25.56
CA ASP A 16 -8.19 27.54 -26.78
C ASP A 16 -7.71 26.34 -27.62
N VAL A 17 -6.42 25.99 -27.50
CA VAL A 17 -5.86 24.81 -28.17
C VAL A 17 -6.51 23.52 -27.68
N LEU A 18 -6.97 23.49 -26.42
CA LEU A 18 -7.66 22.32 -25.85
C LEU A 18 -8.98 22.02 -26.54
N ASP A 19 -9.68 23.04 -27.07
CA ASP A 19 -10.93 22.88 -27.83
C ASP A 19 -10.70 22.34 -29.26
N GLN A 20 -9.47 22.37 -29.76
CA GLN A 20 -9.09 21.86 -31.07
C GLN A 20 -8.80 20.36 -31.03
N LEU A 21 -8.45 19.80 -29.86
CA LEU A 21 -8.15 18.40 -29.68
C LEU A 21 -9.44 17.55 -29.81
N LYS A 22 -9.30 16.43 -30.51
CA LYS A 22 -10.37 15.46 -30.75
C LYS A 22 -10.10 14.18 -29.93
N ALA A 23 -11.10 13.31 -29.87
CA ALA A 23 -10.95 12.00 -29.20
C ALA A 23 -9.81 11.18 -29.82
N VAL A 24 -9.66 11.19 -31.14
CA VAL A 24 -8.60 10.47 -31.86
C VAL A 24 -7.20 10.92 -31.43
N ASP A 25 -6.98 12.20 -31.16
CA ASP A 25 -5.67 12.71 -30.71
C ASP A 25 -5.29 12.13 -29.33
N ILE A 26 -6.29 11.92 -28.47
CA ILE A 26 -6.12 11.30 -27.16
C ILE A 26 -5.86 9.81 -27.28
N GLU A 27 -6.56 9.13 -28.20
CA GLU A 27 -6.35 7.71 -28.49
C GLU A 27 -4.94 7.47 -29.03
N GLU A 28 -4.47 8.26 -29.99
CA GLU A 28 -3.10 8.22 -30.52
C GLU A 28 -2.08 8.49 -29.43
N TYR A 29 -2.34 9.45 -28.53
CA TYR A 29 -1.47 9.69 -27.38
C TYR A 29 -1.41 8.50 -26.42
N LEU A 30 -2.51 7.81 -26.16
CA LEU A 30 -2.52 6.61 -25.34
C LEU A 30 -1.77 5.45 -26.02
N GLU A 31 -1.88 5.30 -27.34
CA GLU A 31 -1.08 4.34 -28.11
C GLU A 31 0.42 4.64 -28.01
N TYR A 32 0.81 5.90 -28.26
CA TYR A 32 2.19 6.35 -28.09
C TYR A 32 2.73 6.05 -26.68
N LEU A 33 1.92 6.26 -25.66
CA LEU A 33 2.32 6.00 -24.28
C LEU A 33 2.51 4.52 -23.95
N LYS A 34 2.01 3.58 -24.76
CA LYS A 34 2.25 2.15 -24.52
C LYS A 34 3.74 1.84 -24.56
N VAL A 35 4.42 2.36 -25.57
CA VAL A 35 5.87 2.20 -25.76
C VAL A 35 6.41 3.48 -26.38
N TYR A 36 7.33 4.14 -25.71
CA TYR A 36 8.01 5.33 -26.21
C TYR A 36 9.43 5.43 -25.72
N ASP A 37 10.25 6.13 -26.50
CA ASP A 37 11.63 6.38 -26.15
C ASP A 37 11.74 7.71 -25.39
N THR A 38 12.55 7.70 -24.34
CA THR A 38 12.91 8.90 -23.58
C THR A 38 14.42 8.99 -23.48
N THR A 39 14.95 10.20 -23.64
CA THR A 39 16.38 10.47 -23.51
C THR A 39 16.62 11.17 -22.17
N ASP A 40 17.50 10.59 -21.36
CA ASP A 40 17.90 11.21 -20.09
C ASP A 40 18.65 12.52 -20.39
N VAL A 41 18.25 13.60 -19.71
CA VAL A 41 18.79 14.95 -19.96
C VAL A 41 20.27 15.04 -19.56
N HIS A 42 20.71 14.26 -18.57
CA HIS A 42 22.07 14.30 -18.03
C HIS A 42 22.99 13.31 -18.72
N THR A 43 22.55 12.05 -18.89
CA THR A 43 23.39 10.99 -19.46
C THR A 43 23.34 10.92 -20.98
N LYS A 44 22.35 11.57 -21.62
CA LYS A 44 22.05 11.47 -23.06
C LYS A 44 21.71 10.06 -23.55
N GLU A 45 21.52 9.13 -22.65
CA GLU A 45 21.12 7.77 -22.98
C GLU A 45 19.63 7.72 -23.34
N THR A 46 19.32 7.07 -24.45
CA THR A 46 17.92 6.83 -24.86
C THR A 46 17.46 5.50 -24.27
N LYS A 47 16.35 5.54 -23.52
CA LYS A 47 15.75 4.38 -22.91
C LYS A 47 14.31 4.22 -23.37
N GLN A 48 13.97 3.00 -23.78
CA GLN A 48 12.58 2.66 -24.09
C GLN A 48 11.78 2.50 -22.80
N VAL A 49 10.68 3.21 -22.72
CA VAL A 49 9.73 3.17 -21.59
C VAL A 49 8.44 2.50 -22.03
N THR A 50 8.00 1.51 -21.26
CA THR A 50 6.70 0.84 -21.44
C THR A 50 5.78 1.18 -20.28
N ASN A 51 4.51 1.47 -20.58
CA ASN A 51 3.49 1.66 -19.56
C ASN A 51 2.59 0.43 -19.44
N SER A 52 2.40 -0.03 -18.21
CA SER A 52 1.39 -1.05 -17.91
C SER A 52 -0.03 -0.49 -18.09
N GLU A 53 -1.03 -1.38 -18.22
CA GLU A 53 -2.46 -1.00 -18.27
C GLU A 53 -2.86 -0.03 -17.15
N ARG A 54 -2.38 -0.27 -15.90
CA ARG A 54 -2.62 0.64 -14.77
C ARG A 54 -1.93 1.99 -14.94
N GLY A 55 -0.78 2.01 -15.60
CA GLY A 55 -0.07 3.26 -15.95
C GLY A 55 -0.89 4.09 -16.94
N LEU A 56 -1.35 3.47 -18.00
CA LEU A 56 -2.22 4.10 -19.01
C LEU A 56 -3.55 4.57 -18.41
N PHE A 57 -4.20 3.72 -17.60
CA PHE A 57 -5.44 4.08 -16.90
C PHE A 57 -5.25 5.33 -16.01
N ARG A 58 -4.14 5.41 -15.27
CA ARG A 58 -3.84 6.58 -14.43
C ARG A 58 -3.64 7.85 -15.27
N LYS A 59 -2.93 7.74 -16.40
CA LYS A 59 -2.69 8.86 -17.31
C LYS A 59 -4.01 9.34 -17.93
N MET A 60 -4.85 8.42 -18.38
CA MET A 60 -6.18 8.77 -18.90
C MET A 60 -7.09 9.38 -17.82
N SER A 61 -7.04 8.88 -16.58
CA SER A 61 -7.77 9.48 -15.46
C SER A 61 -7.32 10.91 -15.17
N ALA A 62 -6.01 11.18 -15.26
CA ALA A 62 -5.46 12.53 -15.09
C ALA A 62 -5.97 13.47 -16.21
N LEU A 63 -5.93 13.02 -17.48
CA LEU A 63 -6.48 13.78 -18.62
C LEU A 63 -7.98 14.07 -18.44
N ARG A 64 -8.77 13.07 -18.04
CA ARG A 64 -10.20 13.28 -17.76
C ARG A 64 -10.42 14.31 -16.65
N SER A 65 -9.67 14.24 -15.57
CA SER A 65 -9.78 15.19 -14.46
C SER A 65 -9.42 16.60 -14.92
N PHE A 66 -8.36 16.74 -15.71
CA PHE A 66 -7.90 18.01 -16.29
C PHE A 66 -8.98 18.61 -17.20
N TYR A 67 -9.45 17.89 -18.20
CA TYR A 67 -10.50 18.38 -19.11
C TYR A 67 -11.81 18.69 -18.37
N ASN A 68 -12.22 17.83 -17.42
CA ASN A 68 -13.42 18.07 -16.63
C ASN A 68 -13.33 19.35 -15.80
N TYR A 69 -12.17 19.70 -15.29
CA TYR A 69 -11.96 20.93 -14.52
C TYR A 69 -12.24 22.17 -15.39
N PHE A 70 -11.64 22.26 -16.58
CA PHE A 70 -11.83 23.40 -17.47
C PHE A 70 -13.24 23.43 -18.08
N PHE A 71 -13.76 22.28 -18.48
CA PHE A 71 -15.10 22.14 -19.06
C PHE A 71 -16.21 22.54 -18.07
N LYS A 72 -16.15 22.08 -16.83
CA LYS A 72 -17.12 22.47 -15.78
C LYS A 72 -17.11 23.96 -15.44
N ARG A 73 -15.99 24.62 -15.67
CA ARG A 73 -15.84 26.09 -15.49
C ARG A 73 -16.17 26.87 -16.75
N GLN A 74 -16.59 26.20 -17.80
CA GLN A 74 -16.92 26.83 -19.08
C GLN A 74 -15.75 27.61 -19.72
N ILE A 75 -14.49 27.24 -19.37
CA ILE A 75 -13.28 27.81 -19.95
C ILE A 75 -13.01 27.22 -21.31
N ILE A 76 -13.38 25.94 -21.52
CA ILE A 76 -13.38 25.23 -22.80
C ILE A 76 -14.79 24.79 -23.14
N GLN A 77 -15.08 24.69 -24.43
CA GLN A 77 -16.41 24.32 -24.98
C GLN A 77 -16.56 22.82 -25.22
N LYS A 78 -15.43 22.09 -25.33
CA LYS A 78 -15.43 20.67 -25.70
C LYS A 78 -14.58 19.87 -24.68
N ASN A 79 -15.02 18.63 -24.44
CA ASN A 79 -14.27 17.67 -23.64
C ASN A 79 -14.12 16.35 -24.41
N PRO A 80 -13.04 16.20 -25.20
CA PRO A 80 -12.84 15.02 -26.04
C PRO A 80 -12.64 13.74 -25.20
N THR A 81 -12.23 13.85 -23.94
CA THR A 81 -12.01 12.67 -23.07
C THR A 81 -13.28 11.92 -22.74
N LEU A 82 -14.46 12.51 -22.95
CA LEU A 82 -15.76 11.86 -22.75
C LEU A 82 -16.02 10.76 -23.79
N PHE A 83 -15.40 10.86 -24.95
CA PHE A 83 -15.58 9.95 -26.10
C PHE A 83 -14.47 8.89 -26.21
N VAL A 84 -13.48 8.91 -25.32
CA VAL A 84 -12.39 7.93 -25.31
C VAL A 84 -12.65 6.91 -24.21
N ASP A 85 -12.58 5.63 -24.52
CA ASP A 85 -12.73 4.57 -23.53
C ASP A 85 -11.55 4.53 -22.54
N MET A 86 -11.88 4.15 -21.30
CA MET A 86 -10.82 3.89 -20.31
C MET A 86 -10.06 2.62 -20.68
N PRO A 87 -8.71 2.61 -20.56
CA PRO A 87 -7.94 1.39 -20.72
C PRO A 87 -8.48 0.28 -19.81
N LYS A 88 -8.69 -0.90 -20.40
CA LYS A 88 -9.16 -2.07 -19.64
C LYS A 88 -8.12 -2.47 -18.60
N LEU A 89 -8.57 -2.80 -17.42
CA LEU A 89 -7.74 -3.31 -16.34
C LEU A 89 -8.05 -4.79 -16.13
N HIS A 90 -7.04 -5.63 -16.25
CA HIS A 90 -7.17 -7.02 -15.87
C HIS A 90 -6.88 -7.17 -14.37
N ASP A 91 -7.73 -7.90 -13.67
CA ASP A 91 -7.55 -8.18 -12.25
C ASP A 91 -6.35 -9.10 -12.06
N LYS A 92 -5.43 -8.66 -11.21
CA LYS A 92 -4.28 -9.47 -10.81
C LYS A 92 -4.58 -10.15 -9.48
N ALA A 93 -4.19 -11.41 -9.37
CA ALA A 93 -4.25 -12.14 -8.11
C ALA A 93 -3.61 -11.32 -6.97
N ILE A 94 -4.24 -11.33 -5.81
CA ILE A 94 -3.73 -10.60 -4.65
C ILE A 94 -2.51 -11.35 -4.11
N ILE A 95 -1.38 -10.67 -4.15
CA ILE A 95 -0.17 -11.16 -3.50
C ILE A 95 -0.33 -10.95 -1.99
N ARG A 96 -0.26 -12.03 -1.23
CA ARG A 96 -0.32 -12.08 0.23
C ARG A 96 0.57 -13.19 0.75
N LEU A 97 0.83 -13.19 2.04
CA LEU A 97 1.40 -14.34 2.73
C LEU A 97 0.28 -15.34 3.09
N ASP A 98 0.59 -16.60 2.99
CA ASP A 98 -0.24 -17.66 3.53
C ASP A 98 0.09 -17.88 5.03
N THR A 99 -0.73 -18.62 5.77
CA THR A 99 -0.59 -18.75 7.23
C THR A 99 0.79 -19.29 7.64
N ASP A 100 1.31 -20.28 6.92
CA ASP A 100 2.64 -20.84 7.15
C ASP A 100 3.76 -19.85 6.80
N GLU A 101 3.58 -19.02 5.78
CA GLU A 101 4.53 -17.97 5.42
C GLU A 101 4.56 -16.85 6.47
N VAL A 102 3.42 -16.54 7.11
CA VAL A 102 3.35 -15.59 8.23
C VAL A 102 4.18 -16.10 9.42
N ALA A 103 3.95 -17.36 9.83
CA ALA A 103 4.73 -17.97 10.90
C ALA A 103 6.23 -17.99 10.58
N LYS A 104 6.61 -18.44 9.39
CA LYS A 104 8.00 -18.42 8.93
C LYS A 104 8.63 -17.03 8.93
N LEU A 105 7.85 -15.99 8.59
CA LEU A 105 8.35 -14.61 8.62
C LEU A 105 8.67 -14.17 10.05
N LEU A 106 7.76 -14.40 10.98
CA LEU A 106 7.95 -14.05 12.39
C LEU A 106 9.13 -14.81 12.99
N ASP A 107 9.18 -16.14 12.84
CA ASP A 107 10.29 -16.99 13.28
C ASP A 107 11.63 -16.52 12.70
N TYR A 108 11.65 -16.16 11.41
CA TYR A 108 12.87 -15.68 10.78
C TYR A 108 13.33 -14.34 11.36
N VAL A 109 12.42 -13.38 11.55
CA VAL A 109 12.78 -12.08 12.15
C VAL A 109 13.32 -12.25 13.55
N GLU A 110 12.82 -13.21 14.34
CA GLU A 110 13.27 -13.50 15.68
C GLU A 110 14.62 -14.21 15.74
N SER A 111 14.94 -15.07 14.78
CA SER A 111 16.07 -16.01 14.86
C SER A 111 17.19 -15.77 13.85
N CYS A 112 17.02 -14.91 12.85
CA CYS A 112 17.99 -14.75 11.77
C CYS A 112 19.36 -14.23 12.21
N GLY A 113 19.48 -13.70 13.43
CA GLY A 113 20.75 -13.27 14.01
C GLY A 113 21.81 -14.38 14.06
N SER A 114 21.40 -15.63 14.25
CA SER A 114 22.31 -16.78 14.27
C SER A 114 23.04 -17.04 12.93
N LYS A 115 22.50 -16.49 11.82
CA LYS A 115 23.05 -16.60 10.46
C LYS A 115 23.83 -15.36 10.03
N LEU A 116 23.90 -14.34 10.89
CA LEU A 116 24.53 -13.05 10.57
C LEU A 116 25.87 -12.92 11.28
N THR A 117 26.79 -12.15 10.67
CA THR A 117 28.11 -11.86 11.23
C THR A 117 28.46 -10.38 11.06
N GLY A 118 29.47 -9.91 11.81
CA GLY A 118 30.02 -8.56 11.65
C GLY A 118 28.98 -7.43 11.81
N GLN A 119 29.01 -6.48 10.88
CA GLN A 119 28.12 -5.32 10.91
C GLN A 119 26.64 -5.69 10.79
N ALA A 120 26.31 -6.74 10.01
CA ALA A 120 24.93 -7.19 9.83
C ALA A 120 24.34 -7.71 11.14
N LEU A 121 25.10 -8.48 11.92
CA LEU A 121 24.70 -8.96 13.23
C LEU A 121 24.56 -7.79 14.24
N SER A 122 25.51 -6.87 14.23
CA SER A 122 25.44 -5.67 15.10
C SER A 122 24.20 -4.82 14.80
N TYR A 123 23.89 -4.63 13.52
CA TYR A 123 22.67 -3.92 13.11
C TYR A 123 21.41 -4.66 13.54
N TYR A 124 21.34 -5.98 13.29
CA TYR A 124 20.22 -6.82 13.70
C TYR A 124 19.99 -6.75 15.22
N ASN A 125 21.01 -6.94 16.03
CA ASN A 125 20.91 -6.89 17.49
C ASN A 125 20.39 -5.53 17.99
N LYS A 126 20.70 -4.44 17.28
CA LYS A 126 20.21 -3.10 17.60
C LYS A 126 18.75 -2.87 17.18
N THR A 127 18.24 -3.59 16.19
CA THR A 127 16.93 -3.27 15.59
C THR A 127 15.90 -4.37 15.75
N LYS A 128 16.32 -5.55 16.21
CA LYS A 128 15.52 -6.77 16.30
C LYS A 128 14.15 -6.53 16.94
N GLU A 129 14.14 -6.03 18.16
CA GLU A 129 12.90 -5.88 18.95
C GLU A 129 11.94 -4.86 18.29
N ARG A 130 12.49 -3.81 17.70
CA ARG A 130 11.72 -2.85 16.92
C ARG A 130 11.12 -3.49 15.67
N ASP A 131 11.92 -4.24 14.92
CA ASP A 131 11.54 -4.83 13.66
C ASP A 131 10.46 -5.91 13.86
N ILE A 132 10.59 -6.71 14.95
CA ILE A 132 9.56 -7.66 15.40
C ILE A 132 8.27 -6.91 15.72
N ALA A 133 8.32 -5.88 16.57
CA ALA A 133 7.13 -5.13 16.98
C ALA A 133 6.41 -4.49 15.76
N ILE A 134 7.16 -3.94 14.80
CA ILE A 134 6.58 -3.36 13.58
C ILE A 134 5.89 -4.42 12.72
N ILE A 135 6.55 -5.55 12.46
CA ILE A 135 6.00 -6.61 11.59
C ILE A 135 4.77 -7.25 12.25
N THR A 136 4.86 -7.55 13.55
CA THR A 136 3.75 -8.14 14.31
C THR A 136 2.56 -7.19 14.38
N LEU A 137 2.80 -5.89 14.61
CA LEU A 137 1.72 -4.89 14.61
C LEU A 137 1.05 -4.77 13.23
N LEU A 138 1.82 -4.76 12.14
CA LEU A 138 1.27 -4.72 10.77
C LEU A 138 0.44 -5.97 10.44
N LEU A 139 0.91 -7.15 10.85
CA LEU A 139 0.23 -8.42 10.63
C LEU A 139 -0.97 -8.62 11.54
N GLY A 140 -0.93 -8.12 12.77
CA GLY A 140 -1.99 -8.32 13.76
C GLY A 140 -3.11 -7.27 13.72
N THR A 141 -2.91 -6.15 12.99
CA THR A 141 -3.88 -5.05 12.94
C THR A 141 -4.24 -4.60 11.53
N GLY A 142 -3.39 -4.87 10.57
CA GLY A 142 -3.58 -4.42 9.20
C GLY A 142 -3.56 -2.90 9.02
N ILE A 143 -3.01 -2.10 9.93
CA ILE A 143 -2.87 -0.66 9.77
C ILE A 143 -1.97 -0.30 8.58
N ARG A 144 -2.13 0.91 8.03
CA ARG A 144 -1.27 1.38 6.93
C ARG A 144 0.12 1.73 7.45
N VAL A 145 1.13 1.55 6.60
CA VAL A 145 2.52 1.94 6.97
C VAL A 145 2.61 3.42 7.36
N SER A 146 1.84 4.30 6.73
CA SER A 146 1.78 5.72 7.09
C SER A 146 1.14 5.97 8.46
N GLU A 147 0.14 5.16 8.83
CA GLU A 147 -0.47 5.16 10.16
C GLU A 147 0.54 4.68 11.21
N LEU A 148 1.22 3.55 10.95
CA LEU A 148 2.25 2.99 11.83
C LEU A 148 3.39 3.98 12.13
N VAL A 149 3.97 4.61 11.11
CA VAL A 149 5.10 5.54 11.32
C VAL A 149 4.66 6.83 12.01
N GLY A 150 3.37 7.16 11.95
CA GLY A 150 2.78 8.31 12.64
C GLY A 150 2.52 8.10 14.12
N LEU A 151 2.55 6.88 14.63
CA LEU A 151 2.20 6.57 16.02
C LEU A 151 3.14 7.22 17.04
N ASP A 152 2.54 7.73 18.10
CA ASP A 152 3.20 8.19 19.30
C ASP A 152 3.07 7.17 20.45
N LEU A 153 3.86 7.33 21.48
CA LEU A 153 3.80 6.47 22.69
C LEU A 153 2.42 6.51 23.36
N SER A 154 1.77 7.68 23.34
CA SER A 154 0.44 7.89 23.90
C SER A 154 -0.69 7.25 23.10
N ASP A 155 -0.43 6.84 21.85
CA ASP A 155 -1.44 6.19 21.02
C ASP A 155 -1.67 4.72 21.37
N VAL A 156 -0.79 4.11 22.18
CA VAL A 156 -0.88 2.71 22.57
C VAL A 156 -1.53 2.58 23.95
N ASP A 157 -2.69 1.93 23.97
CA ASP A 157 -3.42 1.59 25.21
C ASP A 157 -3.34 0.09 25.48
N PHE A 158 -2.49 -0.28 26.43
CA PHE A 158 -2.31 -1.67 26.84
C PHE A 158 -3.42 -2.17 27.79
N ASN A 159 -4.25 -1.30 28.34
CA ASN A 159 -5.37 -1.72 29.21
C ASN A 159 -6.53 -2.29 28.36
N ASN A 160 -6.72 -1.69 27.18
CA ASN A 160 -7.75 -2.10 26.24
C ASN A 160 -7.19 -2.81 24.99
N ASN A 161 -5.89 -3.08 24.95
CA ASN A 161 -5.20 -3.68 23.80
C ASN A 161 -5.53 -2.98 22.46
N GLY A 162 -5.43 -1.66 22.47
CA GLY A 162 -5.78 -0.81 21.33
C GLY A 162 -4.67 0.14 20.93
N VAL A 163 -4.66 0.54 19.67
CA VAL A 163 -3.81 1.60 19.15
C VAL A 163 -4.66 2.63 18.42
N MET A 164 -4.50 3.91 18.78
CA MET A 164 -5.16 5.04 18.12
C MET A 164 -4.44 5.36 16.82
N VAL A 165 -5.11 5.23 15.70
CA VAL A 165 -4.55 5.56 14.38
C VAL A 165 -5.24 6.75 13.76
N THR A 166 -4.46 7.66 13.19
CA THR A 166 -5.00 8.79 12.42
C THR A 166 -5.06 8.42 10.95
N ARG A 167 -6.28 8.33 10.42
CA ARG A 167 -6.59 7.95 9.05
C ARG A 167 -6.41 9.11 8.08
N LYS A 168 -6.35 8.80 6.77
CA LYS A 168 -6.34 9.83 5.71
C LYS A 168 -7.58 10.74 5.82
N GLY A 169 -7.33 12.02 6.02
CA GLY A 169 -8.39 13.02 6.26
C GLY A 169 -8.56 13.42 7.73
N GLY A 170 -7.67 12.94 8.63
CA GLY A 170 -7.59 13.36 10.02
C GLY A 170 -8.54 12.63 10.99
N SER A 171 -9.39 11.72 10.51
CA SER A 171 -10.24 10.93 11.41
C SER A 171 -9.40 9.96 12.24
N GLN A 172 -9.69 9.86 13.53
CA GLN A 172 -9.04 8.93 14.45
C GLN A 172 -9.91 7.69 14.66
N MET A 173 -9.26 6.56 14.89
CA MET A 173 -9.91 5.29 15.15
C MET A 173 -9.01 4.42 16.02
N VAL A 174 -9.59 3.73 16.98
CA VAL A 174 -8.90 2.68 17.73
C VAL A 174 -8.92 1.39 16.92
N VAL A 175 -7.74 0.78 16.76
CA VAL A 175 -7.60 -0.55 16.20
C VAL A 175 -7.09 -1.47 17.30
N TYR A 176 -7.82 -2.56 17.54
CA TYR A 176 -7.47 -3.50 18.60
C TYR A 176 -6.45 -4.53 18.12
N PHE A 177 -5.64 -5.03 19.05
CA PHE A 177 -4.61 -6.03 18.78
C PHE A 177 -4.65 -7.17 19.81
N GLY A 178 -4.16 -8.33 19.41
CA GLY A 178 -4.08 -9.52 20.27
C GLY A 178 -2.80 -9.60 21.09
N GLU A 179 -2.70 -10.64 21.93
CA GLU A 179 -1.62 -10.88 22.88
C GLU A 179 -0.21 -10.90 22.26
N GLU A 180 -0.07 -11.45 21.06
CA GLU A 180 1.22 -11.53 20.37
C GLU A 180 1.75 -10.12 20.00
N VAL A 181 0.88 -9.24 19.56
CA VAL A 181 1.22 -7.82 19.29
C VAL A 181 1.54 -7.09 20.57
N GLU A 182 0.75 -7.30 21.63
CA GLU A 182 1.00 -6.73 22.96
C GLU A 182 2.40 -7.10 23.46
N LYS A 183 2.72 -8.39 23.45
CA LYS A 183 4.01 -8.91 23.87
C LYS A 183 5.17 -8.28 23.09
N ALA A 184 5.04 -8.20 21.78
CA ALA A 184 6.07 -7.62 20.90
C ALA A 184 6.27 -6.12 21.17
N LEU A 185 5.16 -5.35 21.35
CA LEU A 185 5.22 -3.93 21.66
C LEU A 185 5.83 -3.67 23.04
N ARG A 186 5.42 -4.40 24.08
CA ARG A 186 6.00 -4.27 25.43
C ARG A 186 7.49 -4.57 25.42
N ASN A 187 7.90 -5.68 24.79
CA ASN A 187 9.30 -6.02 24.69
C ASN A 187 10.12 -4.92 23.99
N TYR A 188 9.62 -4.38 22.89
CA TYR A 188 10.25 -3.26 22.20
C TYR A 188 10.38 -2.02 23.09
N LEU A 189 9.31 -1.66 23.81
CA LEU A 189 9.27 -0.47 24.65
C LEU A 189 10.23 -0.59 25.85
N GLU A 190 10.27 -1.75 26.49
CA GLU A 190 11.09 -2.00 27.70
C GLU A 190 12.58 -2.19 27.38
N THR A 191 12.90 -2.68 26.17
CA THR A 191 14.29 -2.95 25.76
C THR A 191 14.85 -1.80 24.93
N TYR A 192 14.58 -1.80 23.63
CA TYR A 192 15.18 -0.86 22.68
C TYR A 192 14.71 0.58 22.90
N ARG A 193 13.38 0.80 22.98
CA ARG A 193 12.83 2.16 23.03
C ARG A 193 13.27 2.90 24.28
N LYS A 194 13.30 2.24 25.42
CA LYS A 194 13.78 2.78 26.70
C LYS A 194 15.28 3.07 26.70
N ALA A 195 16.08 2.27 26.00
CA ALA A 195 17.52 2.41 25.93
C ALA A 195 18.00 3.51 24.97
N VAL A 196 17.14 3.97 24.06
CA VAL A 196 17.48 4.96 23.02
C VAL A 196 16.93 6.33 23.41
N THR A 197 17.81 7.32 23.60
CA THR A 197 17.42 8.72 23.74
C THR A 197 17.08 9.30 22.36
N PRO A 198 15.82 9.68 22.07
CA PRO A 198 15.45 10.29 20.81
C PRO A 198 16.18 11.62 20.56
N LEU A 199 16.27 12.04 19.31
CA LEU A 199 16.63 13.43 18.99
C LEU A 199 15.48 14.38 19.34
N ALA A 200 15.82 15.65 19.60
CA ALA A 200 14.87 16.70 19.91
C ALA A 200 13.73 16.75 18.86
N GLY A 201 12.49 16.79 19.34
CA GLY A 201 11.26 16.76 18.52
C GLY A 201 10.75 15.37 18.14
N TYR A 202 11.41 14.30 18.58
CA TYR A 202 10.98 12.91 18.33
C TYR A 202 10.75 12.11 19.63
N GLU A 203 10.64 12.78 20.76
CA GLU A 203 10.52 12.17 22.09
C GLU A 203 9.30 11.27 22.21
N ASN A 204 8.19 11.69 21.58
CA ASN A 204 6.92 10.98 21.62
C ASN A 204 6.80 9.87 20.57
N ALA A 205 7.67 9.83 19.55
CA ALA A 205 7.56 8.84 18.48
C ALA A 205 7.62 7.41 19.04
N LEU A 206 6.62 6.59 18.70
CA LEU A 206 6.59 5.17 19.11
C LEU A 206 7.79 4.45 18.51
N PHE A 207 7.98 4.48 17.21
CA PHE A 207 9.06 3.77 16.53
C PHE A 207 10.19 4.72 16.10
N LEU A 208 11.40 4.40 16.54
CA LEU A 208 12.62 5.16 16.23
C LEU A 208 13.47 4.44 15.17
N SER A 209 14.05 5.23 14.29
CA SER A 209 15.11 4.77 13.40
C SER A 209 16.44 4.65 14.15
N THR A 210 17.45 4.03 13.52
CA THR A 210 18.84 3.99 14.07
C THR A 210 19.46 5.37 14.20
N GLN A 211 18.90 6.38 13.52
CA GLN A 211 19.28 7.80 13.67
C GLN A 211 18.55 8.50 14.83
N ARG A 212 17.82 7.77 15.66
CA ARG A 212 17.07 8.30 16.82
C ARG A 212 15.97 9.30 16.47
N ARG A 213 15.47 9.26 15.21
CA ARG A 213 14.33 10.02 14.71
C ARG A 213 13.15 9.07 14.52
N ARG A 214 11.95 9.62 14.38
CA ARG A 214 10.77 8.83 13.96
C ARG A 214 11.11 8.01 12.71
N ILE A 215 10.75 6.73 12.70
CA ILE A 215 11.00 5.88 11.55
C ILE A 215 10.20 6.35 10.34
N GLY A 216 10.81 6.32 9.15
CA GLY A 216 10.13 6.71 7.92
C GLY A 216 9.52 5.52 7.19
N VAL A 217 8.52 5.79 6.33
CA VAL A 217 7.83 4.78 5.51
C VAL A 217 8.81 3.93 4.72
N GLN A 218 9.77 4.56 4.03
CA GLN A 218 10.75 3.84 3.21
C GLN A 218 11.62 2.87 4.02
N ALA A 219 11.95 3.24 5.26
CA ALA A 219 12.72 2.36 6.15
C ALA A 219 11.93 1.11 6.53
N VAL A 220 10.63 1.26 6.82
CA VAL A 220 9.73 0.13 7.08
C VAL A 220 9.52 -0.73 5.83
N GLU A 221 9.33 -0.14 4.66
CA GLU A 221 9.21 -0.87 3.40
C GLU A 221 10.45 -1.70 3.08
N ASN A 222 11.64 -1.10 3.23
CA ASN A 222 12.91 -1.78 3.02
C ASN A 222 13.13 -2.92 4.02
N MET A 223 12.76 -2.70 5.28
CA MET A 223 12.84 -3.69 6.34
C MET A 223 11.93 -4.90 6.06
N VAL A 224 10.64 -4.66 5.74
CA VAL A 224 9.70 -5.72 5.39
C VAL A 224 10.17 -6.50 4.16
N LYS A 225 10.63 -5.79 3.10
CA LYS A 225 11.17 -6.43 1.90
C LYS A 225 12.38 -7.31 2.22
N LYS A 226 13.30 -6.82 3.05
CA LYS A 226 14.51 -7.55 3.46
C LYS A 226 14.16 -8.88 4.12
N TYR A 227 13.28 -8.88 5.12
CA TYR A 227 12.92 -10.09 5.84
C TYR A 227 12.06 -11.04 4.98
N ALA A 228 11.07 -10.51 4.29
CA ALA A 228 10.17 -11.33 3.47
C ALA A 228 10.88 -12.03 2.30
N SER A 229 11.91 -11.40 1.70
CA SER A 229 12.68 -12.01 0.61
C SER A 229 13.46 -13.27 1.01
N GLN A 230 13.62 -13.53 2.31
CA GLN A 230 14.29 -14.71 2.83
C GLN A 230 13.36 -15.91 3.00
N ILE A 231 12.06 -15.69 2.98
CA ILE A 231 11.06 -16.74 3.24
C ILE A 231 10.16 -17.03 2.02
N THR A 232 10.07 -16.10 1.08
CA THR A 232 9.22 -16.26 -0.10
C THR A 232 9.75 -15.45 -1.30
N ASN A 233 9.49 -15.95 -2.52
CA ASN A 233 9.76 -15.22 -3.77
C ASN A 233 8.69 -14.14 -4.09
N LYS A 234 7.62 -14.07 -3.30
CA LYS A 234 6.58 -13.06 -3.45
C LYS A 234 7.14 -11.68 -3.08
N ARG A 235 6.81 -10.64 -3.87
CA ARG A 235 7.16 -9.27 -3.52
C ARG A 235 6.25 -8.75 -2.41
N ILE A 236 6.68 -8.94 -1.18
CA ILE A 236 5.94 -8.50 0.02
C ILE A 236 6.33 -7.06 0.39
N THR A 237 5.31 -6.28 0.73
CA THR A 237 5.41 -4.89 1.20
C THR A 237 4.48 -4.72 2.39
N PRO A 238 4.56 -3.63 3.19
CA PRO A 238 3.60 -3.38 4.27
C PRO A 238 2.13 -3.43 3.80
N HIS A 239 1.85 -2.97 2.58
CA HIS A 239 0.51 -3.09 2.00
C HIS A 239 0.08 -4.55 1.78
N LYS A 240 1.03 -5.45 1.48
CA LYS A 240 0.75 -6.89 1.34
C LYS A 240 0.56 -7.57 2.68
N LEU A 241 1.25 -7.13 3.75
CA LEU A 241 0.99 -7.58 5.12
C LEU A 241 -0.44 -7.19 5.55
N ARG A 242 -0.87 -5.97 5.23
CA ARG A 242 -2.26 -5.56 5.45
C ARG A 242 -3.28 -6.40 4.64
N SER A 243 -2.96 -6.75 3.39
CA SER A 243 -3.78 -7.67 2.59
C SER A 243 -3.82 -9.08 3.20
N THR A 244 -2.71 -9.53 3.80
CA THR A 244 -2.61 -10.80 4.55
C THR A 244 -3.55 -10.78 5.76
N TYR A 245 -3.47 -9.74 6.60
CA TYR A 245 -4.36 -9.57 7.75
C TYR A 245 -5.85 -9.55 7.33
N GLY A 246 -6.21 -8.71 6.35
CA GLY A 246 -7.60 -8.62 5.92
C GLY A 246 -8.12 -9.94 5.31
N THR A 247 -7.24 -10.72 4.65
CA THR A 247 -7.60 -12.05 4.16
C THR A 247 -7.85 -13.04 5.29
N ALA A 248 -6.97 -13.05 6.31
CA ALA A 248 -7.13 -13.91 7.48
C ALA A 248 -8.43 -13.55 8.23
N LEU A 249 -8.65 -12.25 8.48
CA LEU A 249 -9.87 -11.78 9.14
C LEU A 249 -11.14 -12.17 8.37
N TYR A 250 -11.14 -12.05 7.04
CA TYR A 250 -12.27 -12.47 6.22
C TYR A 250 -12.48 -13.98 6.21
N LYS A 251 -11.41 -14.77 6.20
CA LYS A 251 -11.51 -16.23 6.29
C LYS A 251 -12.16 -16.69 7.59
N GLU A 252 -11.77 -16.07 8.71
CA GLU A 252 -12.27 -16.44 10.03
C GLU A 252 -13.72 -15.95 10.28
N THR A 253 -14.00 -14.69 9.94
CA THR A 253 -15.28 -14.07 10.29
C THR A 253 -16.36 -14.22 9.22
N GLY A 254 -15.95 -14.24 7.96
CA GLY A 254 -16.85 -14.17 6.82
C GLY A 254 -17.52 -12.83 6.59
N ASP A 255 -17.22 -11.87 7.41
CA ASP A 255 -17.87 -10.56 7.38
C ASP A 255 -16.99 -9.55 6.62
N ILE A 256 -17.43 -9.23 5.41
CA ILE A 256 -16.75 -8.27 4.56
C ILE A 256 -16.88 -6.83 5.06
N TYR A 257 -17.96 -6.53 5.80
CA TYR A 257 -18.19 -5.20 6.38
C TYR A 257 -17.27 -4.98 7.56
N LEU A 258 -17.12 -5.98 8.43
CA LEU A 258 -16.14 -5.95 9.52
C LEU A 258 -14.72 -5.75 8.97
N VAL A 259 -14.33 -6.49 7.92
CA VAL A 259 -13.02 -6.32 7.28
C VAL A 259 -12.85 -4.90 6.70
N ALA A 260 -13.88 -4.36 6.05
CA ALA A 260 -13.83 -3.01 5.50
C ALA A 260 -13.70 -1.96 6.60
N ASP A 261 -14.42 -2.11 7.70
CA ASP A 261 -14.38 -1.21 8.85
C ASP A 261 -13.00 -1.22 9.52
N VAL A 262 -12.53 -2.39 9.95
CA VAL A 262 -11.21 -2.55 10.59
C VAL A 262 -10.09 -2.03 9.71
N LEU A 263 -10.12 -2.33 8.40
CA LEU A 263 -9.16 -1.79 7.45
C LEU A 263 -9.41 -0.30 7.13
N GLY A 264 -10.55 0.29 7.48
CA GLY A 264 -10.91 1.68 7.14
C GLY A 264 -10.97 1.92 5.65
N HIS A 265 -11.69 1.07 4.94
CA HIS A 265 -12.04 1.26 3.55
C HIS A 265 -13.34 2.05 3.47
N LYS A 266 -13.31 3.21 2.80
CA LYS A 266 -14.52 4.04 2.60
C LYS A 266 -15.55 3.35 1.70
N ASP A 267 -15.12 2.47 0.80
CA ASP A 267 -15.95 1.72 -0.13
C ASP A 267 -15.74 0.22 0.05
N VAL A 268 -16.79 -0.46 0.51
CA VAL A 268 -16.81 -1.92 0.71
C VAL A 268 -16.59 -2.67 -0.61
N ASN A 269 -16.96 -2.09 -1.76
CA ASN A 269 -16.73 -2.72 -3.06
C ASN A 269 -15.24 -2.91 -3.34
N THR A 270 -14.38 -2.03 -2.84
CA THR A 270 -12.94 -2.21 -2.90
C THR A 270 -12.51 -3.47 -2.16
N THR A 271 -13.09 -3.70 -0.97
CA THR A 271 -12.85 -4.89 -0.14
C THR A 271 -13.40 -6.13 -0.83
N LYS A 272 -14.63 -6.09 -1.34
CA LYS A 272 -15.29 -7.22 -2.02
C LYS A 272 -14.49 -7.74 -3.22
N LYS A 273 -13.99 -6.85 -4.08
CA LYS A 273 -13.13 -7.23 -5.22
C LYS A 273 -11.85 -7.94 -4.78
N HIS A 274 -11.28 -7.54 -3.64
CA HIS A 274 -10.06 -8.14 -3.11
C HIS A 274 -10.27 -9.56 -2.56
N TYR A 275 -11.48 -9.92 -2.14
CA TYR A 275 -11.75 -11.22 -1.49
C TYR A 275 -12.65 -12.15 -2.31
N ALA A 276 -13.01 -11.77 -3.54
CA ALA A 276 -13.90 -12.56 -4.41
C ALA A 276 -13.43 -14.01 -4.65
N ALA A 277 -12.10 -14.23 -4.73
CA ALA A 277 -11.56 -15.59 -4.89
C ALA A 277 -11.75 -16.48 -3.63
N ILE A 278 -11.89 -15.88 -2.44
CA ILE A 278 -12.14 -16.60 -1.18
C ILE A 278 -13.61 -17.02 -1.09
N ASP A 279 -14.51 -16.26 -1.72
CA ASP A 279 -15.94 -16.58 -1.76
C ASP A 279 -16.24 -17.90 -2.45
N GLU A 280 -15.40 -18.36 -3.36
CA GLU A 280 -15.60 -19.64 -4.05
C GLU A 280 -15.38 -20.84 -3.13
N ASP A 281 -14.32 -20.82 -2.32
CA ASP A 281 -14.08 -21.86 -1.31
C ASP A 281 -15.20 -21.87 -0.25
N ARG A 282 -15.73 -20.69 0.11
CA ARG A 282 -16.85 -20.56 1.03
C ARG A 282 -18.16 -21.06 0.42
N ARG A 283 -18.43 -20.81 -0.85
CA ARG A 283 -19.59 -21.34 -1.56
C ARG A 283 -19.58 -22.88 -1.56
N ARG A 284 -18.40 -23.47 -1.76
CA ARG A 284 -18.22 -24.94 -1.66
C ARG A 284 -18.50 -25.43 -0.23
N SER A 285 -17.97 -24.74 0.78
CA SER A 285 -18.21 -25.08 2.18
C SER A 285 -19.69 -24.90 2.56
N ALA A 286 -20.35 -23.86 2.06
CA ALA A 286 -21.77 -23.57 2.31
C ALA A 286 -22.70 -24.70 1.80
N ALA A 287 -22.30 -25.42 0.76
CA ALA A 287 -23.09 -26.57 0.27
C ALA A 287 -23.30 -27.66 1.32
N ASN A 288 -22.40 -27.76 2.30
CA ASN A 288 -22.46 -28.74 3.38
C ASN A 288 -23.10 -28.22 4.68
N VAL A 289 -23.45 -26.93 4.73
CA VAL A 289 -24.02 -26.30 5.93
C VAL A 289 -25.53 -26.57 6.02
N VAL A 290 -26.22 -26.62 4.89
CA VAL A 290 -27.66 -26.91 4.85
C VAL A 290 -27.85 -28.42 4.88
N LYS A 291 -28.23 -28.95 6.03
CA LYS A 291 -28.65 -30.36 6.19
C LYS A 291 -30.08 -30.48 5.72
N LEU A 292 -30.32 -31.31 4.70
CA LEU A 292 -31.66 -31.54 4.16
C LEU A 292 -32.49 -32.52 5.01
N ARG A 293 -31.84 -33.30 5.87
CA ARG A 293 -32.48 -34.21 6.84
C ARG A 293 -31.65 -34.21 8.11
N GLU A 294 -32.29 -34.15 9.25
CA GLU A 294 -31.64 -34.51 10.51
C GLU A 294 -31.34 -36.01 10.57
N PRO A 295 -30.22 -36.42 11.18
CA PRO A 295 -29.88 -37.84 11.31
C PRO A 295 -30.84 -38.61 12.18
#